data_e4c760e50a4dd6bafcf1a8df97d9ccdc
#
_entry.id   e4c760e50a4dd6bafcf1a8df97d9ccdc
#
_cell.length_a   1.000
_cell.length_b   1.000
_cell.length_c   1.000
_cell.angle_alpha   90.00
_cell.angle_beta   90.00
_cell.angle_gamma   90.00
#
_symmetry.space_group_name_H-M   'P 1'
#
loop_
_entity.id
_entity.type
_entity.pdbx_description
1 polymer ?
#
loop_
_entity_poly.entity_id
_entity_poly.type
_entity_poly.pdbx_seq_one_letter_code
_entity_poly.pdbx_strand_id
1 'polypeptide(L)'
;MKQIRFLAFFLFIVFGIAQAQNLSNKGKEFWVGYGSHVAMYEPERINIPGTNNTQPNPNAGKPFTTGGDQNMVLYFTSDRNATVTVEIPGLNWTRTYTVTANQVTTTEIMPKSGTQDARLVAEGLSNKGIHIVATSPIIAYAHIYNQSVSGATLLFPVGTLSNEYYSLNYTQVSNQAYSYCYAYVIATEDNTVIEIKPSANLQSTGSTNR
;
A
#
# COMPACT_ATOMS: atom_id res chain seq x y z
N MET A 1 29.38 23.69 45.43
CA MET A 1 27.98 23.23 45.34
C MET A 1 27.17 23.94 44.23
N LYS A 2 27.32 25.22 43.94
CA LYS A 2 26.58 25.89 42.83
C LYS A 2 26.96 25.42 41.45
N GLN A 3 28.23 25.12 41.19
CA GLN A 3 28.71 24.63 39.89
C GLN A 3 28.24 23.21 39.57
N ILE A 4 28.12 22.32 40.55
CA ILE A 4 27.61 20.95 40.37
C ILE A 4 26.11 20.96 39.98
N ARG A 5 25.34 21.90 40.55
CA ARG A 5 23.90 22.07 40.19
C ARG A 5 23.72 22.58 38.77
N PHE A 6 24.61 23.43 38.27
CA PHE A 6 24.60 23.94 36.91
C PHE A 6 24.93 22.85 35.88
N LEU A 7 25.93 22.02 36.21
CA LEU A 7 26.34 20.89 35.37
C LEU A 7 25.22 19.82 35.28
N ALA A 8 24.58 19.50 36.40
CA ALA A 8 23.44 18.57 36.43
C ALA A 8 22.23 19.07 35.63
N PHE A 9 21.95 20.39 35.68
CA PHE A 9 20.88 21.00 34.89
C PHE A 9 21.18 20.97 33.38
N PHE A 10 22.43 21.22 33.00
CA PHE A 10 22.88 21.14 31.60
C PHE A 10 22.83 19.70 31.05
N LEU A 11 23.20 18.71 31.89
CA LEU A 11 23.12 17.30 31.54
C LEU A 11 21.65 16.87 31.30
N PHE A 12 20.70 17.37 32.09
CA PHE A 12 19.27 17.08 31.94
C PHE A 12 18.67 17.68 30.66
N ILE A 13 19.14 18.85 30.22
CA ILE A 13 18.72 19.49 28.98
C ILE A 13 19.25 18.72 27.77
N VAL A 14 20.47 18.20 27.81
CA VAL A 14 21.06 17.42 26.72
C VAL A 14 20.38 16.05 26.56
N PHE A 15 19.94 15.40 27.64
CA PHE A 15 19.17 14.16 27.58
C PHE A 15 17.73 14.37 27.07
N GLY A 16 17.16 15.56 27.21
CA GLY A 16 15.80 15.86 26.73
C GLY A 16 15.68 16.09 25.21
N ILE A 17 16.82 16.27 24.50
CA ILE A 17 16.80 16.64 23.08
C ILE A 17 17.14 15.43 22.15
N ALA A 18 17.59 14.33 22.70
CA ALA A 18 17.96 13.14 21.92
C ALA A 18 16.76 12.22 21.65
N GLN A 19 15.64 12.77 21.20
CA GLN A 19 14.64 12.01 20.44
C GLN A 19 15.12 12.00 18.98
N ALA A 20 16.11 11.17 18.70
CA ALA A 20 16.44 10.86 17.32
C ALA A 20 15.23 10.21 16.69
N GLN A 21 14.55 10.92 15.78
CA GLN A 21 13.54 10.32 14.92
C GLN A 21 14.21 9.14 14.22
N ASN A 22 13.75 7.95 14.53
CA ASN A 22 14.26 6.74 13.89
C ASN A 22 13.66 6.67 12.49
N LEU A 23 14.26 7.39 11.53
CA LEU A 23 13.87 7.42 10.12
C LEU A 23 14.23 6.11 9.40
N SER A 24 14.24 5.00 10.13
CA SER A 24 14.51 3.68 9.58
C SER A 24 13.30 3.17 8.79
N ASN A 25 13.56 2.51 7.68
CA ASN A 25 12.57 1.70 6.96
C ASN A 25 12.28 0.36 7.65
N LYS A 26 12.97 0.06 8.77
CA LYS A 26 12.69 -1.08 9.64
C LYS A 26 11.67 -0.69 10.69
N GLY A 27 10.65 -1.52 10.88
CA GLY A 27 9.65 -1.31 11.91
C GLY A 27 8.87 -2.58 12.23
N LYS A 28 7.90 -2.44 13.11
CA LYS A 28 7.05 -3.55 13.55
C LYS A 28 5.61 -3.44 13.08
N GLU A 29 5.23 -2.28 12.54
CA GLU A 29 3.86 -2.00 12.15
C GLU A 29 3.84 -1.20 10.86
N PHE A 30 3.01 -1.64 9.90
CA PHE A 30 2.88 -1.04 8.58
C PHE A 30 1.43 -1.13 8.11
N TRP A 31 1.05 -0.19 7.23
CA TRP A 31 -0.20 -0.22 6.51
C TRP A 31 0.04 -0.09 5.02
N VAL A 32 -0.73 -0.81 4.23
CA VAL A 32 -0.65 -0.77 2.76
C VAL A 32 -2.02 -1.08 2.14
N GLY A 33 -2.19 -0.74 0.87
CA GLY A 33 -3.30 -1.14 0.03
C GLY A 33 -2.81 -1.42 -1.39
N TYR A 34 -3.56 -2.17 -2.14
CA TYR A 34 -3.31 -2.38 -3.56
C TYR A 34 -4.25 -1.52 -4.39
N GLY A 35 -3.75 -0.36 -4.76
CA GLY A 35 -4.47 0.61 -5.58
C GLY A 35 -4.77 0.11 -6.97
N SER A 36 -5.56 0.87 -7.69
CA SER A 36 -5.98 0.56 -9.06
C SER A 36 -4.78 0.32 -9.98
N HIS A 37 -4.81 -0.78 -10.73
CA HIS A 37 -3.80 -1.14 -11.70
C HIS A 37 -4.48 -1.67 -12.97
N VAL A 38 -3.93 -1.37 -14.15
CA VAL A 38 -4.54 -1.75 -15.43
C VAL A 38 -4.88 -3.25 -15.54
N ALA A 39 -4.05 -4.11 -14.96
CA ALA A 39 -4.28 -5.56 -14.94
C ALA A 39 -5.44 -6.02 -14.03
N MET A 40 -6.06 -5.11 -13.29
CA MET A 40 -7.27 -5.38 -12.50
C MET A 40 -8.56 -5.24 -13.30
N TYR A 41 -8.46 -4.74 -14.53
CA TYR A 41 -9.61 -4.38 -15.35
C TYR A 41 -9.66 -5.16 -16.66
N GLU A 42 -10.85 -5.42 -17.14
CA GLU A 42 -11.10 -6.03 -18.43
C GLU A 42 -10.52 -5.17 -19.57
N PRO A 43 -9.75 -5.78 -20.49
CA PRO A 43 -9.15 -5.05 -21.61
C PRO A 43 -10.20 -4.54 -22.60
N GLU A 44 -9.85 -3.54 -23.42
CA GLU A 44 -10.73 -3.01 -24.45
C GLU A 44 -11.10 -4.04 -25.53
N ARG A 45 -10.20 -4.98 -25.79
CA ARG A 45 -10.38 -6.01 -26.80
C ARG A 45 -10.07 -7.39 -26.22
N ILE A 46 -10.81 -8.37 -26.64
CA ILE A 46 -10.64 -9.78 -26.29
C ILE A 46 -10.38 -10.62 -27.55
N ASN A 47 -9.64 -11.70 -27.40
CA ASN A 47 -9.35 -12.62 -28.49
C ASN A 47 -10.63 -13.38 -28.91
N ILE A 48 -10.80 -13.56 -30.20
CA ILE A 48 -11.85 -14.46 -30.74
C ILE A 48 -11.31 -15.88 -30.69
N PRO A 49 -11.96 -16.78 -29.93
CA PRO A 49 -11.51 -18.17 -29.80
C PRO A 49 -11.26 -18.84 -31.16
N GLY A 50 -10.13 -19.52 -31.28
CA GLY A 50 -9.76 -20.26 -32.51
C GLY A 50 -9.25 -19.40 -33.67
N THR A 51 -9.01 -18.09 -33.44
CA THR A 51 -8.48 -17.17 -34.45
C THR A 51 -7.38 -16.29 -33.86
N ASN A 52 -6.62 -15.59 -34.74
CA ASN A 52 -5.67 -14.55 -34.34
C ASN A 52 -6.32 -13.15 -34.30
N ASN A 53 -7.63 -13.07 -34.40
CA ASN A 53 -8.36 -11.80 -34.39
C ASN A 53 -8.87 -11.45 -33.01
N THR A 54 -9.11 -10.16 -32.81
CA THR A 54 -9.71 -9.61 -31.57
C THR A 54 -11.02 -8.92 -31.88
N GLN A 55 -11.92 -8.85 -30.89
CA GLN A 55 -13.18 -8.11 -30.94
C GLN A 55 -13.28 -7.13 -29.75
N PRO A 56 -14.12 -6.08 -29.82
CA PRO A 56 -14.41 -5.23 -28.67
C PRO A 56 -14.90 -6.04 -27.48
N ASN A 57 -14.42 -5.71 -26.28
CA ASN A 57 -14.85 -6.34 -25.04
C ASN A 57 -16.04 -5.56 -24.44
N PRO A 58 -17.23 -6.16 -24.29
CA PRO A 58 -18.40 -5.49 -23.71
C PRO A 58 -18.22 -5.14 -22.23
N ASN A 59 -17.19 -5.70 -21.57
CA ASN A 59 -16.85 -5.41 -20.20
C ASN A 59 -15.61 -4.51 -20.06
N ALA A 60 -15.09 -3.96 -21.14
CA ALA A 60 -13.90 -3.09 -21.12
C ALA A 60 -13.96 -2.05 -20.00
N GLY A 61 -12.87 -1.93 -19.26
CA GLY A 61 -12.74 -0.98 -18.15
C GLY A 61 -13.50 -1.36 -16.86
N LYS A 62 -14.21 -2.49 -16.83
CA LYS A 62 -14.79 -3.01 -15.58
C LYS A 62 -13.73 -3.84 -14.83
N PRO A 63 -13.73 -3.82 -13.50
CA PRO A 63 -12.87 -4.73 -12.73
C PRO A 63 -13.19 -6.19 -13.05
N PHE A 64 -12.15 -7.02 -13.17
CA PHE A 64 -12.35 -8.46 -13.29
C PHE A 64 -13.13 -9.00 -12.09
N THR A 65 -14.18 -9.76 -12.32
CA THR A 65 -14.98 -10.42 -11.28
C THR A 65 -14.22 -11.57 -10.63
N THR A 66 -13.36 -12.24 -11.38
CA THR A 66 -12.52 -13.37 -10.95
C THR A 66 -11.13 -12.98 -10.48
N GLY A 67 -10.89 -11.71 -10.18
CA GLY A 67 -9.67 -11.23 -9.57
C GLY A 67 -8.63 -10.68 -10.52
N GLY A 68 -8.78 -10.82 -11.82
CA GLY A 68 -7.81 -10.31 -12.80
C GLY A 68 -6.51 -11.10 -12.86
N ASP A 69 -5.59 -10.65 -13.69
CA ASP A 69 -4.34 -11.33 -14.03
C ASP A 69 -3.16 -10.94 -13.11
N GLN A 70 -3.31 -9.88 -12.32
CA GLN A 70 -2.26 -9.44 -11.40
C GLN A 70 -2.15 -10.34 -10.18
N ASN A 71 -0.93 -10.52 -9.70
CA ASN A 71 -0.62 -11.02 -8.38
C ASN A 71 -0.27 -9.86 -7.44
N MET A 72 -0.72 -9.93 -6.20
CA MET A 72 -0.45 -8.97 -5.14
C MET A 72 0.17 -9.74 -3.97
N VAL A 73 1.41 -9.42 -3.62
CA VAL A 73 2.15 -10.11 -2.56
C VAL A 73 2.90 -9.12 -1.69
N LEU A 74 3.25 -9.55 -0.48
CA LEU A 74 4.14 -8.83 0.40
C LEU A 74 5.45 -9.62 0.54
N TYR A 75 6.55 -8.89 0.71
CA TYR A 75 7.85 -9.45 1.05
C TYR A 75 8.30 -8.90 2.38
N PHE A 76 8.82 -9.79 3.21
CA PHE A 76 9.38 -9.44 4.52
C PHE A 76 10.81 -9.92 4.63
N THR A 77 11.66 -9.10 5.22
CA THR A 77 13.02 -9.49 5.60
C THR A 77 13.41 -8.85 6.92
N SER A 78 14.28 -9.51 7.67
CA SER A 78 14.80 -9.02 8.94
C SER A 78 16.19 -9.60 9.20
N ASP A 79 16.98 -8.92 10.03
CA ASP A 79 18.22 -9.45 10.59
C ASP A 79 18.00 -10.41 11.78
N ARG A 80 16.74 -10.61 12.19
CA ARG A 80 16.32 -11.48 13.29
C ARG A 80 15.11 -12.31 12.87
N ASN A 81 14.91 -13.41 13.58
CA ASN A 81 13.66 -14.15 13.42
C ASN A 81 12.48 -13.30 13.91
N ALA A 82 11.40 -13.33 13.16
CA ALA A 82 10.17 -12.63 13.47
C ALA A 82 8.95 -13.46 13.06
N THR A 83 7.85 -13.21 13.75
CA THR A 83 6.52 -13.63 13.30
C THR A 83 5.81 -12.37 12.80
N VAL A 84 5.22 -12.45 11.61
CA VAL A 84 4.48 -11.36 10.98
C VAL A 84 3.04 -11.77 10.82
N THR A 85 2.14 -10.98 11.39
CA THR A 85 0.70 -11.10 11.17
C THR A 85 0.29 -10.07 10.13
N VAL A 86 -0.41 -10.52 9.10
CA VAL A 86 -1.01 -9.69 8.05
C VAL A 86 -2.51 -9.84 8.14
N GLU A 87 -3.22 -8.75 8.24
CA GLU A 87 -4.67 -8.75 8.32
C GLU A 87 -5.31 -7.68 7.43
N ILE A 88 -6.52 -7.95 6.99
CA ILE A 88 -7.39 -6.99 6.32
C ILE A 88 -8.67 -6.95 7.17
N PRO A 89 -8.71 -6.08 8.20
CA PRO A 89 -9.77 -6.13 9.22
C PRO A 89 -11.17 -6.04 8.61
N GLY A 90 -11.36 -5.15 7.66
CA GLY A 90 -12.66 -4.96 7.00
C GLY A 90 -13.10 -6.12 6.11
N LEU A 91 -12.25 -7.10 5.85
CA LEU A 91 -12.55 -8.30 5.06
C LEU A 91 -12.51 -9.59 5.91
N ASN A 92 -12.25 -9.49 7.21
CA ASN A 92 -12.07 -10.64 8.12
C ASN A 92 -11.04 -11.65 7.56
N TRP A 93 -9.93 -11.13 7.02
CA TRP A 93 -8.84 -11.95 6.48
C TRP A 93 -7.58 -11.75 7.32
N THR A 94 -6.97 -12.83 7.76
CA THR A 94 -5.73 -12.81 8.57
C THR A 94 -4.84 -13.97 8.21
N ARG A 95 -3.51 -13.73 8.15
CA ARG A 95 -2.46 -14.74 7.96
C ARG A 95 -1.25 -14.43 8.82
N THR A 96 -0.51 -15.47 9.17
CA THR A 96 0.73 -15.37 9.94
C THR A 96 1.87 -16.01 9.17
N TYR A 97 3.02 -15.34 9.16
CA TYR A 97 4.23 -15.75 8.44
C TYR A 97 5.42 -15.79 9.39
N THR A 98 6.30 -16.77 9.19
CA THR A 98 7.59 -16.83 9.88
C THR A 98 8.66 -16.21 9.00
N VAL A 99 9.36 -15.22 9.51
CA VAL A 99 10.53 -14.60 8.87
C VAL A 99 11.79 -15.13 9.54
N THR A 100 12.59 -15.84 8.78
CA THR A 100 13.90 -16.29 9.22
C THR A 100 14.93 -15.18 9.02
N ALA A 101 15.82 -15.01 9.98
CA ALA A 101 16.89 -14.00 9.93
C ALA A 101 17.68 -14.07 8.61
N ASN A 102 17.87 -12.92 7.97
CA ASN A 102 18.61 -12.74 6.71
C ASN A 102 18.03 -13.53 5.51
N GLN A 103 16.76 -13.92 5.58
CA GLN A 103 16.01 -14.52 4.48
C GLN A 103 14.84 -13.62 4.07
N VAL A 104 14.39 -13.75 2.82
CA VAL A 104 13.17 -13.12 2.34
C VAL A 104 12.02 -14.10 2.49
N THR A 105 10.95 -13.66 3.13
CA THR A 105 9.67 -14.37 3.20
C THR A 105 8.68 -13.69 2.27
N THR A 106 8.05 -14.47 1.40
CA THR A 106 6.98 -14.00 0.50
C THR A 106 5.64 -14.50 1.01
N THR A 107 4.62 -13.66 1.01
CA THR A 107 3.26 -14.09 1.33
C THR A 107 2.67 -14.92 0.18
N GLU A 108 1.59 -15.62 0.47
CA GLU A 108 0.66 -16.05 -0.58
C GLU A 108 0.09 -14.83 -1.33
N ILE A 109 -0.51 -15.07 -2.49
CA ILE A 109 -1.19 -14.00 -3.24
C ILE A 109 -2.34 -13.48 -2.38
N MET A 110 -2.40 -12.14 -2.18
CA MET A 110 -3.50 -11.49 -1.49
C MET A 110 -4.83 -11.80 -2.18
N PRO A 111 -5.92 -11.92 -1.40
CA PRO A 111 -7.22 -12.22 -1.97
C PRO A 111 -7.64 -11.13 -2.97
N LYS A 112 -8.08 -11.54 -4.14
CA LYS A 112 -8.41 -10.65 -5.26
C LYS A 112 -9.77 -10.92 -5.90
N SER A 113 -10.64 -11.62 -5.20
CA SER A 113 -12.01 -11.92 -5.66
C SER A 113 -12.96 -12.26 -4.51
N GLY A 114 -14.26 -12.24 -4.78
CA GLY A 114 -15.27 -12.57 -3.80
C GLY A 114 -15.40 -11.55 -2.67
N THR A 115 -15.83 -12.00 -1.51
CA THR A 115 -16.07 -11.14 -0.34
C THR A 115 -14.78 -10.65 0.32
N GLN A 116 -13.65 -11.27 0.04
CA GLN A 116 -12.34 -10.92 0.59
C GLN A 116 -11.43 -10.19 -0.42
N ASP A 117 -12.00 -9.62 -1.48
CA ASP A 117 -11.25 -8.90 -2.52
C ASP A 117 -10.54 -7.66 -1.96
N ALA A 118 -9.23 -7.71 -1.85
CA ALA A 118 -8.38 -6.65 -1.30
C ALA A 118 -8.06 -5.53 -2.30
N ARG A 119 -8.48 -5.65 -3.58
CA ARG A 119 -8.21 -4.65 -4.61
C ARG A 119 -8.99 -3.36 -4.34
N LEU A 120 -8.32 -2.22 -4.49
CA LEU A 120 -8.94 -0.90 -4.48
C LEU A 120 -9.30 -0.51 -5.92
N VAL A 121 -10.41 -1.05 -6.41
CA VAL A 121 -10.87 -0.88 -7.81
C VAL A 121 -12.02 0.14 -7.97
N ALA A 122 -12.42 0.77 -6.89
CA ALA A 122 -13.47 1.79 -6.88
C ALA A 122 -12.99 3.04 -6.14
N GLU A 123 -13.53 4.18 -6.53
CA GLU A 123 -13.34 5.45 -5.80
C GLU A 123 -14.15 5.48 -4.51
N GLY A 124 -13.75 6.37 -3.59
CA GLY A 124 -14.44 6.60 -2.33
C GLY A 124 -13.84 5.88 -1.14
N LEU A 125 -14.62 5.75 -0.08
CA LEU A 125 -14.19 5.10 1.14
C LEU A 125 -14.15 3.58 1.00
N SER A 126 -13.12 2.98 1.59
CA SER A 126 -12.92 1.53 1.56
C SER A 126 -12.35 1.07 2.90
N ASN A 127 -12.70 -0.14 3.30
CA ASN A 127 -12.18 -0.82 4.50
C ASN A 127 -11.16 -1.93 4.16
N LYS A 128 -10.44 -1.76 3.05
CA LYS A 128 -9.49 -2.75 2.51
C LYS A 128 -8.03 -2.45 2.84
N GLY A 129 -7.76 -1.66 3.85
CA GLY A 129 -6.42 -1.45 4.38
C GLY A 129 -5.83 -2.77 4.88
N ILE A 130 -4.58 -3.03 4.52
CA ILE A 130 -3.82 -4.20 4.94
C ILE A 130 -2.90 -3.78 6.08
N HIS A 131 -3.13 -4.33 7.26
CA HIS A 131 -2.34 -4.10 8.47
C HIS A 131 -1.30 -5.20 8.62
N ILE A 132 -0.08 -4.82 8.94
CA ILE A 132 1.07 -5.72 9.08
C ILE A 132 1.71 -5.46 10.43
N VAL A 133 1.77 -6.48 11.29
CA VAL A 133 2.38 -6.40 12.62
C VAL A 133 3.45 -7.48 12.76
N ALA A 134 4.61 -7.12 13.27
CA ALA A 134 5.74 -8.01 13.44
C ALA A 134 6.26 -8.03 14.89
N THR A 135 6.71 -9.19 15.35
CA THR A 135 7.29 -9.36 16.71
C THR A 135 8.67 -8.72 16.84
N SER A 136 9.43 -8.61 15.74
CA SER A 136 10.72 -7.92 15.65
C SER A 136 10.71 -6.97 14.46
N PRO A 137 11.59 -5.93 14.42
CA PRO A 137 11.63 -5.03 13.27
C PRO A 137 11.93 -5.76 11.97
N ILE A 138 11.14 -5.50 10.96
CA ILE A 138 11.24 -6.02 9.59
C ILE A 138 11.37 -4.88 8.59
N ILE A 139 11.79 -5.17 7.37
CA ILE A 139 11.57 -4.37 6.18
C ILE A 139 10.45 -5.06 5.40
N ALA A 140 9.49 -4.28 4.92
CA ALA A 140 8.34 -4.78 4.17
C ALA A 140 8.23 -4.11 2.80
N TYR A 141 7.86 -4.89 1.79
CA TYR A 141 7.54 -4.42 0.44
C TYR A 141 6.19 -4.94 0.01
N ALA A 142 5.44 -4.11 -0.70
CA ALA A 142 4.26 -4.52 -1.45
C ALA A 142 4.61 -4.64 -2.93
N HIS A 143 4.16 -5.69 -3.60
CA HIS A 143 4.44 -5.95 -4.99
C HIS A 143 3.16 -6.36 -5.73
N ILE A 144 2.89 -5.68 -6.84
CA ILE A 144 1.86 -6.03 -7.79
C ILE A 144 2.52 -6.37 -9.13
N TYR A 145 2.19 -7.53 -9.71
CA TYR A 145 2.82 -7.99 -10.93
C TYR A 145 1.96 -8.99 -11.71
N ASN A 146 2.22 -9.12 -12.98
CA ASN A 146 1.80 -10.22 -13.83
C ASN A 146 2.93 -10.55 -14.84
N GLN A 147 2.60 -11.22 -15.95
CA GLN A 147 3.59 -11.56 -16.99
C GLN A 147 4.17 -10.33 -17.70
N SER A 148 3.47 -9.21 -17.74
CA SER A 148 3.81 -8.04 -18.55
C SER A 148 4.19 -6.81 -17.73
N VAL A 149 3.76 -6.72 -16.48
CA VAL A 149 3.92 -5.52 -15.65
C VAL A 149 4.33 -5.90 -14.23
N SER A 150 5.11 -5.01 -13.60
CA SER A 150 5.61 -5.21 -12.25
C SER A 150 5.80 -3.84 -11.58
N GLY A 151 5.33 -3.72 -10.35
CA GLY A 151 5.52 -2.53 -9.52
C GLY A 151 5.67 -2.92 -8.06
N ALA A 152 6.76 -2.50 -7.43
CA ALA A 152 7.01 -2.74 -6.02
C ALA A 152 7.21 -1.43 -5.26
N THR A 153 6.74 -1.40 -4.02
CA THR A 153 6.83 -0.25 -3.13
C THR A 153 7.42 -0.67 -1.79
N LEU A 154 8.45 0.04 -1.33
CA LEU A 154 8.95 -0.07 0.04
C LEU A 154 7.90 0.53 0.98
N LEU A 155 7.55 -0.20 2.02
CA LEU A 155 6.64 0.28 3.05
C LEU A 155 7.41 1.00 4.16
N PHE A 156 6.84 2.10 4.63
CA PHE A 156 7.37 2.83 5.77
C PHE A 156 6.63 2.43 7.04
N PRO A 157 7.33 2.22 8.17
CA PRO A 157 6.70 1.91 9.44
C PRO A 157 5.79 3.04 9.92
N VAL A 158 4.73 2.70 10.66
CA VAL A 158 3.78 3.66 11.24
C VAL A 158 4.49 4.77 12.02
N GLY A 159 5.53 4.44 12.78
CA GLY A 159 6.30 5.43 13.55
C GLY A 159 7.09 6.45 12.73
N THR A 160 7.15 6.32 11.39
CA THR A 160 7.80 7.28 10.49
C THR A 160 6.79 8.08 9.65
N LEU A 161 5.50 7.82 9.82
CA LEU A 161 4.45 8.52 9.09
C LEU A 161 4.31 9.98 9.58
N SER A 162 3.81 10.84 8.71
CA SER A 162 3.61 12.26 8.93
C SER A 162 2.15 12.64 8.74
N ASN A 163 1.83 13.89 9.01
CA ASN A 163 0.51 14.47 8.77
C ASN A 163 0.43 15.26 7.45
N GLU A 164 1.54 15.39 6.73
CA GLU A 164 1.61 16.12 5.47
C GLU A 164 2.36 15.30 4.42
N TYR A 165 1.77 15.19 3.23
CA TYR A 165 2.30 14.41 2.12
C TYR A 165 2.12 15.16 0.80
N TYR A 166 3.03 14.89 -0.14
CA TYR A 166 2.92 15.34 -1.52
C TYR A 166 2.75 14.15 -2.45
N SER A 167 1.69 14.13 -3.23
CA SER A 167 1.47 13.13 -4.29
C SER A 167 1.93 13.68 -5.63
N LEU A 168 2.92 13.03 -6.24
CA LEU A 168 3.44 13.40 -7.56
C LEU A 168 2.75 12.55 -8.62
N ASN A 169 1.86 13.18 -9.37
CA ASN A 169 1.11 12.54 -10.44
C ASN A 169 1.50 13.10 -11.79
N TYR A 170 1.57 12.25 -12.79
CA TYR A 170 1.94 12.61 -14.17
C TYR A 170 0.78 12.30 -15.11
N THR A 171 0.77 12.97 -16.26
CA THR A 171 -0.13 12.55 -17.34
C THR A 171 0.23 11.13 -17.75
N GLN A 172 -0.72 10.22 -17.65
CA GLN A 172 -0.54 8.83 -18.05
C GLN A 172 -0.45 8.71 -19.56
N VAL A 173 0.50 7.90 -20.02
CA VAL A 173 0.58 7.42 -21.38
C VAL A 173 0.49 5.90 -21.33
N SER A 174 -0.62 5.36 -21.79
CA SER A 174 -0.90 3.94 -21.76
C SER A 174 -1.59 3.50 -23.06
N ASN A 175 -1.51 2.22 -23.35
CA ASN A 175 -2.26 1.56 -24.41
C ASN A 175 -3.72 1.25 -24.02
N GLN A 176 -4.16 1.67 -22.82
CA GLN A 176 -5.51 1.48 -22.32
C GLN A 176 -6.13 2.84 -21.98
N ALA A 177 -7.31 3.13 -22.51
CA ALA A 177 -7.98 4.43 -22.36
C ALA A 177 -8.37 4.78 -20.91
N TYR A 178 -8.51 3.77 -20.04
CA TYR A 178 -8.91 3.92 -18.64
C TYR A 178 -7.72 3.83 -17.65
N SER A 179 -6.49 3.99 -18.14
CA SER A 179 -5.31 4.06 -17.27
C SER A 179 -5.11 5.50 -16.79
N TYR A 180 -5.48 5.79 -15.57
CA TYR A 180 -5.36 7.09 -14.95
C TYR A 180 -4.31 7.12 -13.84
N CYS A 181 -3.75 8.30 -13.57
CA CYS A 181 -3.10 8.56 -12.30
C CYS A 181 -4.15 8.59 -11.18
N TYR A 182 -3.82 8.01 -10.06
CA TYR A 182 -4.67 8.03 -8.88
C TYR A 182 -3.84 8.20 -7.61
N ALA A 183 -4.49 8.64 -6.56
CA ALA A 183 -3.95 8.64 -5.21
C ALA A 183 -4.97 7.99 -4.26
N TYR A 184 -4.46 7.35 -3.23
CA TYR A 184 -5.27 6.86 -2.12
C TYR A 184 -4.51 7.08 -0.81
N VAL A 185 -5.25 7.22 0.26
CA VAL A 185 -4.72 7.39 1.61
C VAL A 185 -5.22 6.25 2.47
N ILE A 186 -4.33 5.67 3.27
CA ILE A 186 -4.68 4.70 4.29
C ILE A 186 -4.50 5.38 5.64
N ALA A 187 -5.61 5.58 6.34
CA ALA A 187 -5.59 6.07 7.70
C ALA A 187 -5.21 4.93 8.65
N THR A 188 -4.33 5.19 9.58
CA THR A 188 -3.92 4.25 10.62
C THR A 188 -4.83 4.31 11.85
N GLU A 189 -5.68 5.33 11.92
CA GLU A 189 -6.62 5.56 13.02
C GLU A 189 -8.01 5.88 12.49
N ASP A 190 -9.03 5.47 13.24
CA ASP A 190 -10.42 5.77 12.92
C ASP A 190 -10.70 7.28 13.00
N ASN A 191 -11.68 7.73 12.22
CA ASN A 191 -12.11 9.13 12.16
C ASN A 191 -11.02 10.13 11.73
N THR A 192 -9.98 9.66 11.03
CA THR A 192 -8.96 10.54 10.45
C THR A 192 -9.58 11.45 9.40
N VAL A 193 -9.36 12.76 9.53
CA VAL A 193 -9.78 13.77 8.57
C VAL A 193 -8.65 13.99 7.56
N ILE A 194 -8.97 13.90 6.28
CA ILE A 194 -8.02 14.08 5.17
C ILE A 194 -8.42 15.31 4.37
N GLU A 195 -7.53 16.28 4.25
CA GLU A 195 -7.66 17.43 3.37
C GLU A 195 -6.76 17.23 2.15
N ILE A 196 -7.34 17.30 0.95
CA ILE A 196 -6.61 17.16 -0.32
C ILE A 196 -6.67 18.49 -1.06
N LYS A 197 -5.49 19.02 -1.45
CA LYS A 197 -5.35 20.23 -2.26
C LYS A 197 -4.77 19.88 -3.62
N PRO A 198 -5.59 19.54 -4.63
CA PRO A 198 -5.09 19.20 -5.95
C PRO A 198 -4.58 20.45 -6.66
N SER A 199 -3.45 20.33 -7.37
CA SER A 199 -2.90 21.39 -8.23
C SER A 199 -3.51 21.41 -9.64
N ALA A 200 -4.32 20.42 -9.98
CA ALA A 200 -5.02 20.29 -11.26
C ALA A 200 -6.43 19.73 -11.02
N ASN A 201 -7.29 19.84 -12.04
CA ASN A 201 -8.62 19.28 -11.98
C ASN A 201 -8.57 17.76 -11.83
N LEU A 202 -9.33 17.24 -10.87
CA LEU A 202 -9.53 15.81 -10.73
C LEU A 202 -10.54 15.34 -11.76
N GLN A 203 -10.25 14.20 -12.39
CA GLN A 203 -11.22 13.52 -13.22
C GLN A 203 -12.20 12.77 -12.31
N SER A 204 -13.45 13.12 -12.36
CA SER A 204 -14.49 12.41 -11.61
C SER A 204 -15.16 11.39 -12.54
N THR A 205 -15.21 10.14 -12.11
CA THR A 205 -15.98 9.09 -12.78
C THR A 205 -17.42 9.04 -12.29
N GLY A 206 -17.97 10.19 -11.86
CA GLY A 206 -19.37 10.32 -11.45
C GLY A 206 -19.60 10.64 -9.98
N SER A 207 -18.56 10.84 -9.20
CA SER A 207 -18.70 11.37 -7.84
C SER A 207 -18.44 12.88 -7.84
N THR A 208 -19.42 13.60 -7.39
CA THR A 208 -19.35 15.04 -7.15
C THR A 208 -18.23 15.37 -6.19
N ASN A 209 -17.48 16.41 -6.54
CA ASN A 209 -16.54 17.18 -5.74
C ASN A 209 -16.60 16.91 -4.23
N ARG A 210 -15.49 16.48 -3.69
CA ARG A 210 -15.24 16.54 -2.26
C ARG A 210 -13.95 17.28 -1.97
#